data_98b9289a60e31236be78dc9a23e1b96b
#
_entry.id   98b9289a60e31236be78dc9a23e1b96b
#
_cell.length_a   1.000
_cell.length_b   1.000
_cell.length_c   1.000
_cell.angle_alpha   90.00
_cell.angle_beta   90.00
_cell.angle_gamma   90.00
#
_symmetry.space_group_name_H-M   'P 1'
#
loop_
_entity.id
_entity.type
_entity.pdbx_description
1 polymer ?
#
loop_
_entity_poly.entity_id
_entity_poly.type
_entity_poly.pdbx_seq_one_letter_code
_entity_poly.pdbx_strand_id
1 'polypeptide(L)'
;MRSVVVALLGLIVAADPAWAQAWLTVADAEGRFQLEMPVPFDLPASQVEADGTVTIAYVHETPEVALRFEVIDHGELVQGLPTLVSRAWDSERMVQMRSHVVGRRTYRMVAIFPPELEGDPMILRFMRSVRYHDSSN
;
A
#
# COMPACT_ATOMS: atom_id res chain seq x y z
N MET A 1 -5.75 -7.87 16.49
CA MET A 1 -5.14 -6.95 16.05
C MET A 1 -5.88 -5.96 15.36
N ARG A 2 -5.66 -4.87 15.37
CA ARG A 2 -6.37 -3.92 14.85
C ARG A 2 -5.63 -3.00 14.10
N SER A 3 -5.72 -2.90 12.98
CA SER A 3 -5.06 -1.91 12.32
C SER A 3 -5.85 -0.71 12.38
N VAL A 4 -5.34 0.24 12.19
CA VAL A 4 -6.01 1.34 12.37
C VAL A 4 -5.76 2.42 11.62
N VAL A 5 -6.22 3.07 11.40
CA VAL A 5 -6.20 4.03 10.72
C VAL A 5 -6.23 5.23 11.23
N VAL A 6 -6.28 5.97 10.82
CA VAL A 6 -6.46 7.08 11.26
C VAL A 6 -6.24 8.26 10.94
N ALA A 7 -6.06 8.80 11.23
CA ALA A 7 -5.71 10.01 11.08
C ALA A 7 -6.56 10.80 10.34
N LEU A 8 -6.89 11.04 10.01
CA LEU A 8 -7.67 11.73 9.41
C LEU A 8 -7.74 12.95 9.38
N LEU A 9 -8.11 13.40 9.61
CA LEU A 9 -8.39 14.54 9.63
C LEU A 9 -8.04 15.35 8.69
N GLY A 10 -7.85 15.18 8.06
CA GLY A 10 -7.38 15.95 7.23
C GLY A 10 -8.17 16.92 6.67
N LEU A 11 -8.74 16.82 6.74
CA LEU A 11 -9.48 17.56 6.37
C LEU A 11 -9.15 18.60 5.79
N ILE A 12 -8.84 18.91 6.00
CA ILE A 12 -8.34 19.88 5.68
C ILE A 12 -8.39 20.13 4.35
N VAL A 13 -8.45 19.43 3.69
CA VAL A 13 -8.53 19.56 2.52
C VAL A 13 -9.30 20.55 2.06
N ALA A 14 -10.07 20.93 2.71
CA ALA A 14 -10.79 21.89 2.31
C ALA A 14 -10.27 22.82 1.36
N ALA A 15 -9.23 23.25 1.52
CA ALA A 15 -8.78 24.29 0.69
C ALA A 15 -8.67 23.92 -0.75
N ASP A 16 -8.78 22.72 -1.06
CA ASP A 16 -8.55 22.34 -2.41
C ASP A 16 -9.75 22.34 -3.30
N PRO A 17 -9.55 22.44 -4.57
CA PRO A 17 -10.65 22.38 -5.50
C PRO A 17 -11.39 21.07 -5.36
N ALA A 18 -12.61 21.07 -5.78
CA ALA A 18 -13.43 19.88 -5.63
C ALA A 18 -12.84 18.66 -6.31
N TRP A 19 -12.05 18.82 -7.32
CA TRP A 19 -11.51 17.66 -8.00
C TRP A 19 -10.19 17.20 -7.43
N ALA A 20 -9.69 17.88 -6.43
CA ALA A 20 -8.43 17.46 -5.86
C ALA A 20 -8.60 16.15 -5.11
N GLN A 21 -7.64 15.27 -5.22
CA GLN A 21 -7.69 14.00 -4.56
C GLN A 21 -7.40 14.19 -3.07
N ALA A 22 -8.26 13.66 -2.23
CA ALA A 22 -8.03 13.70 -0.78
C ALA A 22 -7.19 12.49 -0.38
N TRP A 23 -6.39 12.64 0.65
CA TRP A 23 -5.48 11.61 1.13
C TRP A 23 -5.62 11.45 2.64
N LEU A 24 -5.47 10.22 3.09
CA LEU A 24 -5.43 9.93 4.51
C LEU A 24 -4.14 9.22 4.85
N THR A 25 -3.65 9.45 6.03
CA THR A 25 -2.51 8.71 6.53
C THR A 25 -3.02 7.45 7.21
N VAL A 26 -2.48 6.32 6.79
CA VAL A 26 -2.81 5.05 7.37
C VAL A 26 -1.61 4.60 8.19
N ALA A 27 -1.84 4.22 9.43
CA ALA A 27 -0.77 3.77 10.29
C ALA A 27 -1.17 2.46 10.94
N ASP A 28 -0.19 1.59 11.09
CA ASP A 28 -0.41 0.33 11.76
C ASP A 28 -0.58 0.56 13.25
N ALA A 29 -1.46 -0.19 13.89
CA ALA A 29 -1.68 -0.05 15.32
C ALA A 29 -0.42 -0.29 16.14
N GLU A 30 0.48 -1.09 15.62
CA GLU A 30 1.73 -1.37 16.32
C GLU A 30 2.85 -0.47 15.86
N GLY A 31 2.57 0.49 15.00
CA GLY A 31 3.58 1.45 14.58
C GLY A 31 4.64 0.91 13.63
N ARG A 32 4.37 -0.19 12.96
CA ARG A 32 5.38 -0.80 12.09
C ARG A 32 5.51 -0.07 10.76
N PHE A 33 4.46 0.57 10.32
CA PHE A 33 4.51 1.30 9.06
C PHE A 33 3.50 2.45 9.06
N GLN A 34 3.66 3.31 8.10
CA GLN A 34 2.77 4.43 7.88
C GLN A 34 2.83 4.79 6.41
N LEU A 35 1.70 5.11 5.82
CA LEU A 35 1.70 5.52 4.42
C LEU A 35 0.49 6.40 4.15
N GLU A 36 0.42 6.97 2.97
CA GLU A 36 -0.71 7.78 2.56
C GLU A 36 -1.52 7.03 1.52
N MET A 37 -2.82 7.03 1.69
CA MET A 37 -3.74 6.40 0.74
C MET A 37 -4.71 7.44 0.22
N PRO A 38 -4.97 7.43 -1.09
CA PRO A 38 -6.02 8.30 -1.60
C PRO A 38 -7.37 7.75 -1.19
N VAL A 39 -8.33 8.62 -0.96
CA VAL A 39 -9.67 8.17 -0.59
C VAL A 39 -10.53 8.16 -1.82
N PRO A 40 -11.51 7.28 -1.85
CA PRO A 40 -11.80 6.30 -0.80
C PRO A 40 -10.92 5.08 -0.93
N PHE A 41 -10.71 4.39 0.16
CA PHE A 41 -10.05 3.11 0.08
C PHE A 41 -10.81 2.14 0.99
N ASP A 42 -10.67 0.85 0.68
CA ASP A 42 -11.39 -0.16 1.42
C ASP A 42 -10.75 -0.34 2.80
N LEU A 43 -11.57 -0.65 3.77
CA LEU A 43 -11.03 -1.01 5.07
C LEU A 43 -10.21 -2.27 4.91
N PRO A 44 -9.14 -2.39 5.68
CA PRO A 44 -8.27 -3.53 5.53
C PRO A 44 -9.02 -4.83 5.84
N ALA A 45 -8.79 -5.82 5.01
CA ALA A 45 -9.36 -7.12 5.19
C ALA A 45 -8.23 -8.12 5.39
N SER A 46 -8.45 -9.04 6.31
CA SER A 46 -7.45 -10.02 6.62
C SER A 46 -7.81 -11.32 5.92
N GLN A 47 -6.85 -11.94 5.30
CA GLN A 47 -7.04 -13.21 4.62
C GLN A 47 -6.01 -14.20 5.14
N VAL A 48 -6.46 -15.37 5.54
CA VAL A 48 -5.57 -16.38 6.08
C VAL A 48 -5.47 -17.51 5.08
N GLU A 49 -4.25 -17.84 4.69
CA GLU A 49 -4.02 -18.92 3.73
C GLU A 49 -3.93 -20.25 4.46
N ALA A 50 -3.99 -21.33 3.69
CA ALA A 50 -3.94 -22.66 4.27
C ALA A 50 -2.65 -22.92 5.03
N ASP A 51 -1.57 -22.29 4.62
CA ASP A 51 -0.28 -22.48 5.28
C ASP A 51 -0.08 -21.57 6.46
N GLY A 52 -1.07 -20.81 6.84
CA GLY A 52 -0.97 -19.92 7.99
C GLY A 52 -0.53 -18.50 7.64
N THR A 53 -0.20 -18.23 6.41
CA THR A 53 0.16 -16.89 6.00
C THR A 53 -1.06 -15.98 6.12
N VAL A 54 -0.86 -14.81 6.68
CA VAL A 54 -1.93 -13.84 6.85
C VAL A 54 -1.62 -12.61 6.04
N THR A 55 -2.54 -12.18 5.22
CA THR A 55 -2.37 -10.98 4.40
C THR A 55 -3.44 -9.96 4.76
N ILE A 56 -3.02 -8.74 4.96
CA ILE A 56 -3.93 -7.61 5.18
C ILE A 56 -3.69 -6.64 4.05
N ALA A 57 -4.74 -6.21 3.39
CA ALA A 57 -4.61 -5.34 2.22
C ALA A 57 -5.44 -4.08 2.36
N TYR A 58 -4.86 -2.97 1.92
CA TYR A 58 -5.51 -1.69 1.84
C TYR A 58 -5.58 -1.35 0.35
N VAL A 59 -6.76 -1.08 -0.16
CA VAL A 59 -6.95 -0.95 -1.62
C VAL A 59 -7.72 0.32 -1.96
N HIS A 60 -7.19 1.07 -2.91
CA HIS A 60 -7.90 2.19 -3.51
C HIS A 60 -8.06 1.83 -4.99
N GLU A 61 -9.27 1.85 -5.48
CA GLU A 61 -9.51 1.42 -6.84
C GLU A 61 -10.45 2.34 -7.56
N THR A 62 -10.09 2.69 -8.76
CA THR A 62 -10.95 3.44 -9.67
C THR A 62 -11.01 2.63 -10.96
N PRO A 63 -11.81 3.01 -11.92
CA PRO A 63 -11.83 2.27 -13.18
C PRO A 63 -10.48 2.20 -13.89
N GLU A 64 -9.62 3.18 -13.65
CA GLU A 64 -8.33 3.20 -14.33
C GLU A 64 -7.16 2.77 -13.49
N VAL A 65 -7.21 2.99 -12.19
CA VAL A 65 -6.04 2.80 -11.34
C VAL A 65 -6.39 1.96 -10.14
N ALA A 66 -5.51 1.04 -9.80
CA ALA A 66 -5.63 0.30 -8.55
C ALA A 66 -4.33 0.49 -7.77
N LEU A 67 -4.44 0.92 -6.52
CA LEU A 67 -3.29 1.07 -5.64
C LEU A 67 -3.52 0.16 -4.45
N ARG A 68 -2.51 -0.62 -4.11
CA ARG A 68 -2.68 -1.64 -3.08
C ARG A 68 -1.46 -1.70 -2.20
N PHE A 69 -1.68 -1.76 -0.90
CA PHE A 69 -0.60 -1.97 0.06
C PHE A 69 -0.95 -3.22 0.84
N GLU A 70 -0.04 -4.18 0.87
CA GLU A 70 -0.28 -5.44 1.54
C GLU A 70 0.74 -5.66 2.64
N VAL A 71 0.28 -6.23 3.73
CA VAL A 71 1.16 -6.68 4.80
C VAL A 71 0.98 -8.19 4.87
N ILE A 72 2.02 -8.93 4.58
CA ILE A 72 1.97 -10.37 4.50
C ILE A 72 2.82 -10.95 5.63
N ASP A 73 2.18 -11.66 6.55
CA ASP A 73 2.88 -12.28 7.65
C ASP A 73 3.01 -13.76 7.33
N HIS A 74 4.23 -14.19 7.13
CA HIS A 74 4.48 -15.55 6.67
C HIS A 74 4.57 -16.57 7.78
N GLY A 75 4.59 -16.15 9.01
CA GLY A 75 4.68 -17.08 10.11
C GLY A 75 6.08 -17.62 10.36
N GLU A 76 6.99 -17.42 9.42
CA GLU A 76 8.36 -17.85 9.61
C GLU A 76 9.26 -16.87 8.88
N LEU A 77 10.54 -16.92 9.17
CA LEU A 77 11.45 -15.96 8.58
C LEU A 77 11.49 -16.12 7.08
N VAL A 78 11.50 -14.98 6.40
CA VAL A 78 11.58 -14.94 4.96
C VAL A 78 12.97 -14.46 4.59
N GLN A 79 13.63 -15.21 3.72
CA GLN A 79 14.91 -14.76 3.24
C GLN A 79 14.70 -14.19 1.88
N GLY A 80 15.28 -13.09 1.61
CA GLY A 80 15.11 -12.53 0.29
C GLY A 80 15.63 -11.12 0.25
N LEU A 81 15.30 -10.44 -0.78
CA LEU A 81 15.79 -9.09 -0.97
C LEU A 81 15.05 -8.14 -0.09
N PRO A 82 15.77 -7.25 0.56
CA PRO A 82 15.13 -6.27 1.43
C PRO A 82 14.13 -5.40 0.67
N THR A 83 14.42 -5.07 -0.54
CA THR A 83 13.53 -4.24 -1.32
C THR A 83 13.65 -4.64 -2.77
N LEU A 84 12.52 -4.87 -3.39
CA LEU A 84 12.52 -5.24 -4.77
C LEU A 84 11.55 -4.36 -5.52
N VAL A 85 11.95 -3.85 -6.64
CA VAL A 85 11.08 -3.06 -7.49
C VAL A 85 10.99 -3.80 -8.81
N SER A 86 9.77 -4.07 -9.24
CA SER A 86 9.59 -4.73 -10.51
C SER A 86 8.48 -4.07 -11.29
N ARG A 87 8.51 -4.25 -12.57
CA ARG A 87 7.51 -3.70 -13.46
C ARG A 87 7.18 -4.77 -14.47
N ALA A 88 5.94 -4.87 -14.81
CA ALA A 88 5.48 -5.83 -15.79
C ALA A 88 4.41 -5.19 -16.65
N TRP A 89 4.25 -5.68 -17.84
CA TRP A 89 3.24 -5.18 -18.73
C TRP A 89 2.27 -6.30 -18.99
N ASP A 90 0.98 -5.92 -18.95
CA ASP A 90 0.04 -6.85 -19.38
C ASP A 90 -0.42 -6.19 -20.65
N SER A 91 -1.34 -6.71 -21.36
CA SER A 91 -1.67 -6.18 -22.67
C SER A 91 -2.11 -4.74 -22.64
N GLU A 92 -2.74 -4.29 -21.56
CA GLU A 92 -3.27 -2.95 -21.49
C GLU A 92 -2.86 -2.19 -20.26
N ARG A 93 -2.18 -2.78 -19.34
CA ARG A 93 -1.88 -2.15 -18.07
C ARG A 93 -0.44 -2.35 -17.68
N MET A 94 0.01 -1.42 -16.88
CA MET A 94 1.33 -1.47 -16.32
C MET A 94 1.20 -1.80 -14.86
N VAL A 95 2.03 -2.68 -14.37
CA VAL A 95 2.06 -3.05 -12.96
C VAL A 95 3.41 -2.64 -12.40
N GLN A 96 3.37 -1.87 -11.32
CA GLN A 96 4.59 -1.46 -10.64
C GLN A 96 4.51 -1.98 -9.23
N MET A 97 5.53 -2.66 -8.76
CA MET A 97 5.50 -3.31 -7.48
C MET A 97 6.80 -3.04 -6.75
N ARG A 98 6.68 -2.83 -5.44
CA ARG A 98 7.85 -2.66 -4.58
C ARG A 98 7.61 -3.50 -3.33
N SER A 99 8.58 -4.30 -2.96
CA SER A 99 8.47 -5.15 -1.77
C SER A 99 9.57 -4.84 -0.78
N HIS A 100 9.25 -4.98 0.49
CA HIS A 100 10.20 -4.77 1.57
C HIS A 100 10.00 -5.89 2.58
N VAL A 101 11.04 -6.64 2.87
CA VAL A 101 10.94 -7.81 3.73
C VAL A 101 11.61 -7.51 5.07
N VAL A 102 10.90 -7.75 6.17
CA VAL A 102 11.42 -7.55 7.49
C VAL A 102 11.06 -8.78 8.31
N GLY A 103 12.04 -9.62 8.59
CA GLY A 103 11.80 -10.82 9.38
C GLY A 103 10.77 -11.73 8.74
N ARG A 104 9.63 -11.85 9.40
CA ARG A 104 8.57 -12.73 8.91
C ARG A 104 7.54 -12.02 8.08
N ARG A 105 7.73 -10.74 7.82
CA ARG A 105 6.72 -9.95 7.12
C ARG A 105 7.25 -9.43 5.81
N THR A 106 6.37 -9.38 4.85
CA THR A 106 6.64 -8.72 3.58
C THR A 106 5.62 -7.60 3.43
N TYR A 107 6.11 -6.41 3.13
CA TYR A 107 5.26 -5.28 2.81
C TYR A 107 5.35 -5.09 1.31
N ARG A 108 4.20 -4.97 0.67
CA ARG A 108 4.20 -4.87 -0.78
C ARG A 108 3.29 -3.76 -1.24
N MET A 109 3.81 -2.89 -2.08
CA MET A 109 3.03 -1.84 -2.70
C MET A 109 2.85 -2.19 -4.16
N VAL A 110 1.64 -2.07 -4.67
CA VAL A 110 1.34 -2.40 -6.04
C VAL A 110 0.52 -1.27 -6.64
N ALA A 111 0.90 -0.84 -7.81
CA ALA A 111 0.12 0.13 -8.57
C ALA A 111 -0.15 -0.47 -9.94
N ILE A 112 -1.41 -0.47 -10.37
CA ILE A 112 -1.80 -0.99 -11.66
C ILE A 112 -2.52 0.14 -12.37
N PHE A 113 -2.07 0.48 -13.56
CA PHE A 113 -2.58 1.65 -14.26
C PHE A 113 -2.31 1.55 -15.75
N PRO A 114 -3.05 2.29 -16.58
CA PRO A 114 -2.76 2.27 -18.02
C PRO A 114 -1.42 2.98 -18.28
N PRO A 115 -0.72 2.60 -19.31
CA PRO A 115 0.61 3.15 -19.59
C PRO A 115 0.66 4.67 -19.66
N GLU A 116 -0.43 5.31 -20.06
CA GLU A 116 -0.46 6.75 -20.17
C GLU A 116 -0.30 7.44 -18.82
N LEU A 117 -0.58 6.72 -17.74
CA LEU A 117 -0.46 7.30 -16.42
C LEU A 117 0.86 7.00 -15.74
N GLU A 118 1.81 6.48 -16.48
CA GLU A 118 3.13 6.27 -15.90
C GLU A 118 3.70 7.62 -15.46
N GLY A 119 4.13 7.71 -14.23
CA GLY A 119 4.65 8.97 -13.70
C GLY A 119 3.58 9.91 -13.16
N ASP A 120 2.34 9.47 -13.14
CA ASP A 120 1.27 10.30 -12.64
C ASP A 120 1.53 10.68 -11.19
N PRO A 121 1.33 11.96 -10.82
CA PRO A 121 1.63 12.40 -9.46
C PRO A 121 0.92 11.62 -8.36
N MET A 122 -0.30 11.17 -8.59
CA MET A 122 -1.01 10.42 -7.57
C MET A 122 -0.32 9.07 -7.33
N ILE A 123 0.06 8.40 -8.40
CA ILE A 123 0.72 7.11 -8.27
C ILE A 123 2.08 7.29 -7.61
N LEU A 124 2.82 8.31 -8.00
CA LEU A 124 4.12 8.55 -7.39
C LEU A 124 3.99 8.88 -5.92
N ARG A 125 2.98 9.68 -5.56
CA ARG A 125 2.78 10.02 -4.16
C ARG A 125 2.52 8.78 -3.33
N PHE A 126 1.65 7.90 -3.82
CA PHE A 126 1.37 6.66 -3.12
C PHE A 126 2.65 5.83 -2.97
N MET A 127 3.35 5.60 -4.07
CA MET A 127 4.51 4.70 -4.05
C MET A 127 5.65 5.23 -3.19
N ARG A 128 5.70 6.53 -2.96
CA ARG A 128 6.76 7.13 -2.16
C ARG A 128 6.35 7.42 -0.73
N SER A 129 5.09 7.19 -0.38
CA SER A 129 4.60 7.65 0.92
C SER A 129 4.95 6.73 2.07
N VAL A 130 5.28 5.51 1.81
CA VAL A 130 5.43 4.54 2.88
C VAL A 130 6.69 4.78 3.70
N ARG A 131 6.55 4.64 5.00
CA ARG A 131 7.69 4.68 5.90
C ARG A 131 7.60 3.46 6.78
N TYR A 132 8.68 2.74 6.88
CA TYR A 132 8.73 1.52 7.67
C TYR A 132 9.46 1.79 8.97
N HIS A 133 8.83 1.39 10.07
CA HIS A 133 9.44 1.48 11.38
C HIS A 133 9.60 0.08 11.96
N ASP A 134 9.31 -0.93 11.18
CA ASP A 134 9.42 -2.30 11.61
C ASP A 134 10.88 -2.73 11.59
N SER A 135 11.27 -3.54 12.55
CA SER A 135 12.61 -4.07 12.57
C SER A 135 12.51 -5.58 12.79
N SER A 136 13.53 -6.29 12.33
CA SER A 136 13.44 -7.71 12.33
C SER A 136 13.97 -8.27 13.62
N ASN A 137 13.45 -8.03 14.68
CA ASN A 137 13.98 -8.64 15.88
C ASN A 137 13.27 -9.89 16.24
#